data_ade94c13b8b6688ac1f5bfd9bb7fa129
#
_entry.id   ade94c13b8b6688ac1f5bfd9bb7fa129
#
_cell.length_a   1.000
_cell.length_b   1.000
_cell.length_c   1.000
_cell.angle_alpha   90.00
_cell.angle_beta   90.00
_cell.angle_gamma   90.00
#
_symmetry.space_group_name_H-M   'P 1'
#
loop_
_entity.id
_entity.type
_entity.pdbx_description
1 polymer ?
#
loop_
_entity_poly.entity_id
_entity_poly.type
_entity_poly.pdbx_seq_one_letter_code
_entity_poly.pdbx_strand_id
1 'polypeptide(L)'
;MFVKFLGHACTLIETKNKRIVIDPWIVGPCNVNAWYTLRNKAATKKNIPTDIDYIYISHGHDDHFQKETLQEFNRNIPIYICKFPTDKFFNKIVKLGFKNIIQLSSWRSEKLSEDLEITSIKNPDLMFEDSALLVKSKEGTVFCQTDCKMDFESVKRVNAAKPDIGFFMYSIANWYPDVYNYPKDKKDQIAKKRKHNKINAFVNYVNVIKPKYAVAYAGGPLFPQKSQLKLNDPVTGVFGCPDEPKSAWNNSGNSGTEIVTMAADDEITIDGTHIKNNEPILSTNKMDVLNELSIEVEDDLNRRRREEGEASKKLPSMIVDYFNKIISENPIARKHIDMKVQLVADGKNGGEF
;
A
#
# COMPACT_ATOMS: atom_id res chain seq x y z
N MET A 1 20.89 3.19 12.22
CA MET A 1 19.83 3.02 11.19
C MET A 1 18.56 3.64 11.70
N PHE A 2 17.88 4.40 10.87
CA PHE A 2 16.51 4.88 11.16
C PHE A 2 15.59 4.66 9.96
N VAL A 3 14.31 4.71 10.22
CA VAL A 3 13.26 4.59 9.20
C VAL A 3 12.39 5.83 9.24
N LYS A 4 12.27 6.52 8.10
CA LYS A 4 11.32 7.59 7.89
C LYS A 4 10.08 7.01 7.21
N PHE A 5 8.92 7.21 7.83
CA PHE A 5 7.63 6.81 7.26
C PHE A 5 7.13 7.93 6.32
N LEU A 6 7.06 7.65 5.03
CA LEU A 6 6.67 8.64 4.02
C LEU A 6 5.18 8.61 3.66
N GLY A 7 4.42 7.73 4.31
CA GLY A 7 2.98 7.55 4.13
C GLY A 7 2.63 6.25 3.40
N HIS A 8 1.44 5.72 3.61
CA HIS A 8 0.94 4.43 3.13
C HIS A 8 1.94 3.29 3.41
N ALA A 9 2.50 2.66 2.36
CA ALA A 9 3.56 1.64 2.49
C ALA A 9 4.96 2.22 2.21
N CYS A 10 5.06 3.52 1.90
CA CYS A 10 6.32 4.14 1.56
C CYS A 10 7.17 4.41 2.79
N THR A 11 8.35 3.80 2.83
CA THR A 11 9.36 4.02 3.87
C THR A 11 10.72 4.32 3.25
N LEU A 12 11.48 5.21 3.90
CA LEU A 12 12.89 5.43 3.63
C LEU A 12 13.69 4.83 4.78
N ILE A 13 14.50 3.83 4.51
CA ILE A 13 15.44 3.26 5.48
C ILE A 13 16.82 3.84 5.20
N GLU A 14 17.40 4.45 6.23
CA GLU A 14 18.73 5.05 6.14
C GLU A 14 19.68 4.38 7.14
N THR A 15 20.79 3.91 6.61
CA THR A 15 21.95 3.44 7.35
C THR A 15 23.04 4.52 7.32
N LYS A 16 24.15 4.30 7.97
CA LYS A 16 25.28 5.24 7.97
C LYS A 16 25.69 5.68 6.55
N ASN A 17 25.59 4.80 5.56
CA ASN A 17 26.18 5.01 4.24
C ASN A 17 25.19 4.82 3.08
N LYS A 18 23.99 4.31 3.32
CA LYS A 18 23.05 3.92 2.26
C LYS A 18 21.61 4.24 2.59
N ARG A 19 20.87 4.60 1.55
CA ARG A 19 19.46 4.99 1.61
C ARG A 19 18.65 4.14 0.63
N ILE A 20 17.63 3.43 1.14
CA ILE A 20 16.70 2.64 0.35
C ILE A 20 15.28 3.14 0.56
N VAL A 21 14.57 3.42 -0.54
CA VAL A 21 13.14 3.72 -0.52
C VAL A 21 12.36 2.46 -0.89
N ILE A 22 11.29 2.20 -0.14
CA ILE A 22 10.39 1.07 -0.34
C ILE A 22 9.03 1.61 -0.77
N ASP A 23 8.43 1.02 -1.81
CA ASP A 23 7.07 1.28 -2.29
C ASP A 23 6.73 2.79 -2.43
N PRO A 24 7.42 3.53 -3.29
CA PRO A 24 7.34 4.99 -3.33
C PRO A 24 6.00 5.48 -3.91
N TRP A 25 5.06 5.80 -2.99
CA TRP A 25 3.89 6.61 -3.26
C TRP A 25 3.88 7.82 -2.30
N ILE A 26 4.28 8.98 -2.80
CA ILE A 26 4.45 10.20 -2.00
C ILE A 26 3.56 11.33 -2.53
N VAL A 27 3.60 11.60 -3.83
CA VAL A 27 2.87 12.70 -4.46
C VAL A 27 1.68 12.23 -5.27
N GLY A 28 0.67 13.08 -5.35
CA GLY A 28 -0.52 12.82 -6.16
C GLY A 28 -1.39 11.66 -5.67
N PRO A 29 -2.56 11.52 -6.26
CA PRO A 29 -3.44 10.38 -6.02
C PRO A 29 -2.99 9.13 -6.80
N CYS A 30 -3.51 7.97 -6.38
CA CYS A 30 -3.42 6.73 -7.13
C CYS A 30 -4.82 6.09 -7.31
N ASN A 31 -4.89 4.89 -7.89
CA ASN A 31 -6.14 4.15 -8.11
C ASN A 31 -7.24 5.03 -8.73
N VAL A 32 -7.09 5.33 -10.01
CA VAL A 32 -8.00 6.19 -10.81
C VAL A 32 -8.24 7.58 -10.18
N ASN A 33 -7.19 8.19 -9.66
CA ASN A 33 -7.20 9.49 -9.00
C ASN A 33 -8.12 9.58 -7.76
N ALA A 34 -8.48 8.46 -7.14
CA ALA A 34 -9.41 8.43 -6.03
C ALA A 34 -8.74 8.34 -4.65
N TRP A 35 -7.55 7.76 -4.58
CA TRP A 35 -6.84 7.50 -3.32
C TRP A 35 -5.78 8.54 -3.04
N TYR A 36 -5.78 9.08 -1.83
CA TYR A 36 -4.74 9.96 -1.30
C TYR A 36 -4.07 9.30 -0.10
N THR A 37 -2.79 9.58 0.11
CA THR A 37 -2.05 9.10 1.29
C THR A 37 -2.64 9.70 2.57
N LEU A 38 -2.51 8.98 3.68
CA LEU A 38 -2.96 9.41 5.01
C LEU A 38 -2.00 10.51 5.53
N ARG A 39 -2.22 11.75 5.07
CA ARG A 39 -1.44 12.94 5.40
C ARG A 39 -2.35 14.11 5.71
N ASN A 40 -1.93 14.97 6.65
CA ASN A 40 -2.66 16.18 7.03
C ASN A 40 -2.68 17.22 5.89
N LYS A 41 -1.67 17.18 5.01
CA LYS A 41 -1.57 18.04 3.81
C LYS A 41 -1.12 17.20 2.63
N ALA A 42 -1.54 17.57 1.43
CA ALA A 42 -1.06 16.92 0.22
C ALA A 42 0.46 17.06 0.08
N ALA A 43 1.12 15.94 -0.22
CA ALA A 43 2.56 15.96 -0.45
C ALA A 43 2.88 16.62 -1.80
N THR A 44 3.97 17.34 -1.84
CA THR A 44 4.55 17.96 -3.04
C THR A 44 5.84 17.26 -3.44
N LYS A 45 6.40 17.58 -4.59
CA LYS A 45 7.71 17.04 -5.02
C LYS A 45 8.84 17.29 -4.02
N LYS A 46 8.72 18.31 -3.15
CA LYS A 46 9.71 18.59 -2.09
C LYS A 46 9.74 17.52 -0.99
N ASN A 47 8.68 16.71 -0.87
CA ASN A 47 8.63 15.61 0.09
C ASN A 47 9.31 14.34 -0.45
N ILE A 48 9.65 14.29 -1.75
CA ILE A 48 10.35 13.16 -2.34
C ILE A 48 11.81 13.20 -1.90
N PRO A 49 12.33 12.12 -1.27
CA PRO A 49 13.71 12.10 -0.82
C PRO A 49 14.67 12.13 -2.00
N THR A 50 15.74 12.92 -1.86
CA THR A 50 16.88 12.97 -2.77
C THR A 50 17.99 12.01 -2.32
N ASP A 51 19.01 11.81 -3.15
CA ASP A 51 20.21 11.04 -2.82
C ASP A 51 19.92 9.59 -2.38
N ILE A 52 18.99 8.96 -3.10
CA ILE A 52 18.58 7.57 -2.89
C ILE A 52 19.54 6.65 -3.63
N ASP A 53 20.10 5.66 -2.92
CA ASP A 53 20.96 4.64 -3.50
C ASP A 53 20.17 3.53 -4.18
N TYR A 54 19.03 3.12 -3.58
CA TYR A 54 18.25 1.96 -3.99
C TYR A 54 16.76 2.20 -3.86
N ILE A 55 15.98 1.55 -4.72
CA ILE A 55 14.53 1.47 -4.60
C ILE A 55 14.14 0.00 -4.53
N TYR A 56 13.26 -0.36 -3.59
CA TYR A 56 12.58 -1.64 -3.57
C TYR A 56 11.09 -1.42 -3.86
N ILE A 57 10.51 -2.25 -4.72
CA ILE A 57 9.07 -2.21 -4.99
C ILE A 57 8.51 -3.61 -4.80
N SER A 58 7.57 -3.73 -3.86
CA SER A 58 7.03 -5.01 -3.42
C SER A 58 6.17 -5.68 -4.48
N HIS A 59 5.37 -4.90 -5.23
CA HIS A 59 4.48 -5.37 -6.27
C HIS A 59 3.95 -4.23 -7.16
N GLY A 60 3.11 -4.57 -8.13
CA GLY A 60 2.71 -3.66 -9.20
C GLY A 60 1.36 -2.97 -9.03
N HIS A 61 0.78 -2.87 -7.80
CA HIS A 61 -0.39 -2.04 -7.54
C HIS A 61 -0.01 -0.56 -7.46
N ASP A 62 -0.93 0.32 -7.82
CA ASP A 62 -0.66 1.76 -7.98
C ASP A 62 -0.27 2.46 -6.67
N ASP A 63 -0.70 1.95 -5.53
CA ASP A 63 -0.38 2.46 -4.18
C ASP A 63 1.00 2.01 -3.65
N HIS A 64 1.70 1.12 -4.39
CA HIS A 64 3.08 0.70 -4.13
C HIS A 64 4.01 1.04 -5.30
N PHE A 65 3.47 1.09 -6.51
CA PHE A 65 4.17 1.41 -7.76
C PHE A 65 3.57 2.68 -8.38
N GLN A 66 3.69 3.81 -7.67
CA GLN A 66 3.04 5.04 -8.10
C GLN A 66 3.88 5.80 -9.12
N LYS A 67 3.31 5.95 -10.31
CA LYS A 67 4.00 6.47 -11.50
C LYS A 67 4.52 7.90 -11.31
N GLU A 68 3.72 8.81 -10.74
CA GLU A 68 4.11 10.22 -10.60
C GLU A 68 5.31 10.37 -9.67
N THR A 69 5.33 9.67 -8.53
CA THR A 69 6.48 9.66 -7.61
C THR A 69 7.71 9.02 -8.28
N LEU A 70 7.53 7.86 -8.93
CA LEU A 70 8.64 7.15 -9.58
C LEU A 70 9.27 7.97 -10.71
N GLN A 71 8.50 8.83 -11.37
CA GLN A 71 9.01 9.71 -12.44
C GLN A 71 9.99 10.77 -11.94
N GLU A 72 10.00 11.10 -10.66
CA GLU A 72 10.92 12.08 -10.07
C GLU A 72 12.29 11.49 -9.72
N PHE A 73 12.41 10.15 -9.64
CA PHE A 73 13.70 9.50 -9.36
C PHE A 73 14.58 9.36 -10.61
N ASN A 74 15.90 9.37 -10.39
CA ASN A 74 16.89 9.12 -11.45
C ASN A 74 16.71 7.69 -12.01
N ARG A 75 16.63 7.55 -13.32
CA ARG A 75 16.39 6.27 -14.02
C ARG A 75 17.57 5.28 -13.92
N ASN A 76 18.71 5.71 -13.42
CA ASN A 76 19.87 4.86 -13.19
C ASN A 76 19.90 4.26 -11.77
N ILE A 77 19.02 4.70 -10.86
CA ILE A 77 18.93 4.09 -9.51
C ILE A 77 18.54 2.62 -9.67
N PRO A 78 19.25 1.69 -9.04
CA PRO A 78 18.87 0.28 -9.03
C PRO A 78 17.51 0.07 -8.37
N ILE A 79 16.61 -0.61 -9.08
CA ILE A 79 15.32 -1.06 -8.54
C ILE A 79 15.39 -2.55 -8.27
N TYR A 80 15.08 -2.93 -7.04
CA TYR A 80 14.96 -4.32 -6.61
C TYR A 80 13.50 -4.70 -6.50
N ILE A 81 13.15 -5.86 -7.04
CA ILE A 81 11.80 -6.46 -6.95
C ILE A 81 11.92 -7.95 -6.66
N CYS A 82 10.88 -8.56 -6.14
CA CYS A 82 10.81 -10.01 -6.08
C CYS A 82 10.66 -10.60 -7.47
N LYS A 83 11.26 -11.78 -7.70
CA LYS A 83 11.04 -12.55 -8.94
C LYS A 83 9.68 -13.24 -8.86
N PHE A 84 8.75 -12.78 -9.68
CA PHE A 84 7.42 -13.35 -9.82
C PHE A 84 7.33 -14.37 -10.98
N PRO A 85 6.24 -15.18 -11.05
CA PRO A 85 6.05 -16.13 -12.15
C PRO A 85 5.91 -15.47 -13.52
N THR A 86 5.44 -14.20 -13.57
CA THR A 86 5.29 -13.45 -14.79
C THR A 86 6.21 -12.22 -14.84
N ASP A 87 6.55 -11.77 -16.06
CA ASP A 87 7.34 -10.55 -16.24
C ASP A 87 6.46 -9.30 -16.35
N LYS A 88 5.17 -9.38 -16.01
CA LYS A 88 4.23 -8.25 -16.13
C LYS A 88 4.71 -7.04 -15.33
N PHE A 89 5.08 -7.26 -14.07
CA PHE A 89 5.54 -6.20 -13.19
C PHE A 89 6.91 -5.67 -13.62
N PHE A 90 7.88 -6.53 -13.94
CA PHE A 90 9.16 -6.14 -14.50
C PHE A 90 8.99 -5.22 -15.72
N ASN A 91 8.12 -5.61 -16.66
CA ASN A 91 7.85 -4.84 -17.87
C ASN A 91 7.17 -3.48 -17.59
N LYS A 92 6.36 -3.36 -16.51
CA LYS A 92 5.82 -2.05 -16.07
C LYS A 92 6.95 -1.09 -15.69
N ILE A 93 7.96 -1.57 -14.96
CA ILE A 93 9.11 -0.77 -14.53
C ILE A 93 9.99 -0.36 -15.73
N VAL A 94 10.24 -1.29 -16.66
CA VAL A 94 10.96 -1.00 -17.92
C VAL A 94 10.27 0.12 -18.70
N LYS A 95 8.94 0.09 -18.79
CA LYS A 95 8.15 1.14 -19.48
C LYS A 95 8.27 2.53 -18.86
N LEU A 96 8.64 2.63 -17.58
CA LEU A 96 8.95 3.92 -16.93
C LEU A 96 10.38 4.41 -17.23
N GLY A 97 11.19 3.63 -17.95
CA GLY A 97 12.53 3.98 -18.38
C GLY A 97 13.65 3.67 -17.40
N PHE A 98 13.38 2.91 -16.33
CA PHE A 98 14.45 2.43 -15.43
C PHE A 98 15.32 1.39 -16.12
N LYS A 99 16.63 1.48 -15.91
CA LYS A 99 17.63 0.67 -16.62
C LYS A 99 18.18 -0.48 -15.78
N ASN A 100 18.26 -0.28 -14.47
CA ASN A 100 18.87 -1.23 -13.53
C ASN A 100 17.77 -1.89 -12.70
N ILE A 101 17.19 -2.98 -13.20
CA ILE A 101 16.12 -3.71 -12.50
C ILE A 101 16.65 -5.08 -12.11
N ILE A 102 16.69 -5.37 -10.80
CA ILE A 102 17.23 -6.59 -10.24
C ILE A 102 16.08 -7.42 -9.65
N GLN A 103 15.91 -8.65 -10.13
CA GLN A 103 14.91 -9.58 -9.62
C GLN A 103 15.52 -10.48 -8.55
N LEU A 104 15.01 -10.41 -7.33
CA LEU A 104 15.45 -11.20 -6.18
C LEU A 104 14.70 -12.52 -6.10
N SER A 105 15.42 -13.61 -5.90
CA SER A 105 14.79 -14.89 -5.53
C SER A 105 14.27 -14.79 -4.09
N SER A 106 13.05 -15.27 -3.85
CA SER A 106 12.46 -15.27 -2.50
C SER A 106 13.37 -15.99 -1.49
N TRP A 107 13.53 -15.40 -0.33
CA TRP A 107 14.37 -15.90 0.77
C TRP A 107 15.87 -15.98 0.47
N ARG A 108 16.32 -15.43 -0.64
CA ARG A 108 17.76 -15.26 -0.91
C ARG A 108 18.16 -13.84 -0.61
N SER A 109 19.11 -13.70 0.33
CA SER A 109 19.65 -12.39 0.68
C SER A 109 20.53 -11.83 -0.43
N GLU A 110 20.44 -10.53 -0.63
CA GLU A 110 21.26 -9.75 -1.55
C GLU A 110 21.99 -8.66 -0.77
N LYS A 111 23.33 -8.62 -0.88
CA LYS A 111 24.14 -7.55 -0.30
C LYS A 111 24.14 -6.34 -1.20
N LEU A 112 23.58 -5.23 -0.72
CA LEU A 112 23.61 -3.94 -1.42
C LEU A 112 24.90 -3.17 -1.14
N SER A 113 25.49 -3.39 0.05
CA SER A 113 26.78 -2.82 0.48
C SER A 113 27.38 -3.69 1.58
N GLU A 114 28.53 -3.25 2.15
CA GLU A 114 29.13 -3.95 3.29
C GLU A 114 28.21 -3.97 4.53
N ASP A 115 27.34 -2.96 4.66
CA ASP A 115 26.49 -2.75 5.84
C ASP A 115 25.00 -2.96 5.58
N LEU A 116 24.59 -3.25 4.34
CA LEU A 116 23.17 -3.36 3.97
C LEU A 116 22.91 -4.61 3.16
N GLU A 117 22.01 -5.43 3.67
CA GLU A 117 21.52 -6.65 3.04
C GLU A 117 19.98 -6.61 3.00
N ILE A 118 19.39 -7.08 1.92
CA ILE A 118 17.95 -7.21 1.77
C ILE A 118 17.54 -8.65 1.44
N THR A 119 16.37 -9.07 1.92
CA THR A 119 15.77 -10.36 1.60
C THR A 119 14.32 -10.14 1.23
N SER A 120 13.99 -10.41 -0.03
CA SER A 120 12.60 -10.38 -0.50
C SER A 120 11.89 -11.68 -0.12
N ILE A 121 10.63 -11.58 0.31
CA ILE A 121 9.80 -12.70 0.76
C ILE A 121 8.53 -12.69 -0.07
N LYS A 122 8.42 -13.65 -1.01
CA LYS A 122 7.26 -13.74 -1.91
C LYS A 122 6.04 -14.28 -1.17
N ASN A 123 4.85 -13.76 -1.51
CA ASN A 123 3.59 -14.37 -1.13
C ASN A 123 3.55 -15.85 -1.59
N PRO A 124 3.25 -16.81 -0.71
CA PRO A 124 3.21 -18.24 -1.07
C PRO A 124 2.06 -18.58 -2.02
N ASP A 125 1.00 -17.79 -2.04
CA ASP A 125 -0.12 -17.96 -2.96
C ASP A 125 0.28 -17.44 -4.36
N LEU A 126 0.34 -18.34 -5.33
CA LEU A 126 0.76 -18.03 -6.71
C LEU A 126 -0.19 -17.09 -7.47
N MET A 127 -1.40 -16.89 -6.95
CA MET A 127 -2.37 -15.94 -7.54
C MET A 127 -2.01 -14.48 -7.24
N PHE A 128 -1.12 -14.23 -6.27
CA PHE A 128 -0.72 -12.89 -5.85
C PHE A 128 0.77 -12.65 -6.12
N GLU A 129 1.08 -11.63 -6.87
CA GLU A 129 2.46 -11.17 -7.13
C GLU A 129 2.85 -10.08 -6.12
N ASP A 130 2.79 -10.42 -4.81
CA ASP A 130 3.17 -9.54 -3.70
C ASP A 130 4.43 -10.06 -3.02
N SER A 131 5.18 -9.17 -2.37
CA SER A 131 6.34 -9.53 -1.57
C SER A 131 6.54 -8.62 -0.37
N ALA A 132 7.01 -9.19 0.74
CA ALA A 132 7.53 -8.47 1.89
C ALA A 132 9.06 -8.27 1.76
N LEU A 133 9.61 -7.39 2.58
CA LEU A 133 11.06 -7.13 2.61
C LEU A 133 11.61 -7.18 4.03
N LEU A 134 12.71 -7.88 4.19
CA LEU A 134 13.57 -7.82 5.35
C LEU A 134 14.84 -7.03 4.98
N VAL A 135 15.14 -5.99 5.75
CA VAL A 135 16.33 -5.14 5.58
C VAL A 135 17.21 -5.30 6.80
N LYS A 136 18.44 -5.72 6.60
CA LYS A 136 19.39 -5.99 7.68
C LYS A 136 20.65 -5.14 7.50
N SER A 137 21.09 -4.56 8.61
CA SER A 137 22.38 -3.87 8.70
C SER A 137 23.12 -4.29 9.97
N LYS A 138 24.36 -3.80 10.17
CA LYS A 138 25.08 -3.97 11.44
C LYS A 138 24.38 -3.26 12.61
N GLU A 139 23.56 -2.24 12.32
CA GLU A 139 22.84 -1.46 13.33
C GLU A 139 21.54 -2.10 13.79
N GLY A 140 20.91 -2.94 12.97
CA GLY A 140 19.66 -3.61 13.28
C GLY A 140 18.94 -4.16 12.06
N THR A 141 17.71 -4.63 12.30
CA THR A 141 16.86 -5.30 11.30
C THR A 141 15.49 -4.65 11.23
N VAL A 142 15.04 -4.32 10.02
CA VAL A 142 13.70 -3.79 9.75
C VAL A 142 12.94 -4.77 8.87
N PHE A 143 11.68 -5.03 9.20
CA PHE A 143 10.76 -5.83 8.42
C PHE A 143 9.62 -4.97 7.88
N CYS A 144 9.37 -5.04 6.57
CA CYS A 144 8.25 -4.39 5.90
C CYS A 144 7.35 -5.46 5.28
N GLN A 145 6.17 -5.67 5.86
CA GLN A 145 5.21 -6.68 5.38
C GLN A 145 4.66 -6.31 4.00
N THR A 146 4.45 -5.01 3.73
CA THR A 146 3.69 -4.52 2.57
C THR A 146 2.29 -5.14 2.51
N ASP A 147 1.77 -5.52 1.34
CA ASP A 147 0.51 -6.24 1.20
C ASP A 147 0.67 -7.77 1.27
N CYS A 148 1.90 -8.23 1.46
CA CYS A 148 2.24 -9.63 1.40
C CYS A 148 1.56 -10.44 2.52
N LYS A 149 0.74 -11.40 2.12
CA LYS A 149 0.23 -12.43 3.03
C LYS A 149 1.28 -13.51 3.16
N MET A 150 1.67 -13.81 4.38
CA MET A 150 2.67 -14.82 4.68
C MET A 150 2.00 -16.06 5.27
N ASP A 151 2.52 -17.23 4.90
CA ASP A 151 2.21 -18.49 5.57
C ASP A 151 2.94 -18.61 6.93
N PHE A 152 2.60 -19.61 7.68
CA PHE A 152 3.14 -19.83 9.02
C PHE A 152 4.67 -20.02 9.02
N GLU A 153 5.23 -20.70 8.03
CA GLU A 153 6.66 -20.92 7.94
C GLU A 153 7.42 -19.63 7.60
N SER A 154 6.88 -18.81 6.71
CA SER A 154 7.42 -17.49 6.41
C SER A 154 7.42 -16.59 7.64
N VAL A 155 6.34 -16.58 8.41
CA VAL A 155 6.24 -15.79 9.65
C VAL A 155 7.27 -16.24 10.69
N LYS A 156 7.46 -17.55 10.88
CA LYS A 156 8.51 -18.10 11.76
C LYS A 156 9.92 -17.70 11.34
N ARG A 157 10.19 -17.72 10.03
CA ARG A 157 11.50 -17.30 9.50
C ARG A 157 11.75 -15.82 9.73
N VAL A 158 10.73 -14.96 9.59
CA VAL A 158 10.86 -13.54 9.94
C VAL A 158 11.09 -13.35 11.44
N ASN A 159 10.39 -14.10 12.32
CA ASN A 159 10.65 -14.10 13.74
C ASN A 159 12.10 -14.50 14.06
N ALA A 160 12.63 -15.53 13.39
CA ALA A 160 14.02 -15.97 13.58
C ALA A 160 15.05 -14.91 13.18
N ALA A 161 14.70 -13.99 12.27
CA ALA A 161 15.53 -12.84 11.90
C ALA A 161 15.53 -11.72 12.96
N LYS A 162 14.64 -11.81 13.98
CA LYS A 162 14.53 -10.89 15.12
C LYS A 162 14.48 -9.42 14.69
N PRO A 163 13.46 -8.99 13.94
CA PRO A 163 13.38 -7.60 13.51
C PRO A 163 13.27 -6.68 14.73
N ASP A 164 14.04 -5.59 14.72
CA ASP A 164 13.93 -4.53 15.72
C ASP A 164 12.66 -3.72 15.48
N ILE A 165 12.41 -3.35 14.21
CA ILE A 165 11.21 -2.63 13.79
C ILE A 165 10.47 -3.45 12.74
N GLY A 166 9.15 -3.60 12.93
CA GLY A 166 8.26 -4.22 11.95
C GLY A 166 7.16 -3.28 11.49
N PHE A 167 7.00 -3.14 10.19
CA PHE A 167 5.91 -2.40 9.57
C PHE A 167 4.86 -3.40 9.06
N PHE A 168 3.62 -3.29 9.54
CA PHE A 168 2.57 -4.28 9.29
C PHE A 168 1.31 -3.65 8.73
N MET A 169 0.76 -4.27 7.69
CA MET A 169 -0.50 -3.88 7.09
C MET A 169 -1.67 -4.07 8.06
N TYR A 170 -2.53 -3.06 8.21
CA TYR A 170 -3.69 -3.11 9.10
C TYR A 170 -5.03 -2.82 8.41
N SER A 171 -5.03 -2.40 7.17
CA SER A 171 -6.24 -2.03 6.45
C SER A 171 -6.49 -2.92 5.24
N ILE A 172 -7.68 -2.82 4.67
CA ILE A 172 -8.04 -3.42 3.39
C ILE A 172 -7.71 -2.46 2.26
N ALA A 173 -7.50 -3.02 1.05
CA ALA A 173 -7.16 -2.28 -0.15
C ALA A 173 -8.19 -2.53 -1.27
N ASN A 174 -9.49 -2.61 -0.96
CA ASN A 174 -10.53 -2.74 -1.98
C ASN A 174 -11.89 -2.15 -1.55
N TRP A 175 -12.74 -1.90 -2.53
CA TRP A 175 -14.02 -1.20 -2.43
C TRP A 175 -15.20 -2.04 -1.91
N TYR A 176 -15.03 -3.35 -1.68
CA TYR A 176 -16.07 -4.19 -1.14
C TYR A 176 -16.28 -3.89 0.35
N PRO A 177 -17.52 -3.64 0.85
CA PRO A 177 -18.80 -3.82 0.18
C PRO A 177 -19.38 -2.56 -0.49
N ASP A 178 -18.69 -1.43 -0.49
CA ASP A 178 -19.25 -0.13 -0.84
C ASP A 178 -19.78 -0.04 -2.27
N VAL A 179 -19.08 -0.69 -3.22
CA VAL A 179 -19.46 -0.74 -4.64
C VAL A 179 -20.58 -1.75 -4.96
N TYR A 180 -21.05 -2.51 -3.97
CA TYR A 180 -22.11 -3.48 -4.16
C TYR A 180 -23.48 -2.89 -3.81
N ASN A 181 -24.54 -3.34 -4.51
CA ASN A 181 -25.91 -2.90 -4.25
C ASN A 181 -26.53 -3.66 -3.07
N TYR A 182 -25.93 -3.51 -1.88
CA TYR A 182 -26.49 -4.02 -0.62
C TYR A 182 -27.21 -2.92 0.16
N PRO A 183 -28.22 -3.27 0.99
CA PRO A 183 -28.74 -2.35 2.00
C PRO A 183 -27.62 -1.79 2.90
N LYS A 184 -27.82 -0.56 3.39
CA LYS A 184 -26.77 0.16 4.15
C LYS A 184 -26.32 -0.62 5.38
N ASP A 185 -27.26 -1.15 6.16
CA ASP A 185 -26.98 -1.94 7.36
C ASP A 185 -26.12 -3.17 7.08
N LYS A 186 -26.37 -3.86 5.95
CA LYS A 186 -25.55 -4.98 5.49
C LYS A 186 -24.14 -4.53 5.09
N LYS A 187 -24.00 -3.38 4.40
CA LYS A 187 -22.70 -2.82 4.07
C LYS A 187 -21.90 -2.51 5.34
N ASP A 188 -22.51 -1.82 6.30
CA ASP A 188 -21.88 -1.43 7.57
C ASP A 188 -21.42 -2.67 8.37
N GLN A 189 -22.21 -3.73 8.43
CA GLN A 189 -21.86 -4.99 9.09
C GLN A 189 -20.65 -5.67 8.41
N ILE A 190 -20.67 -5.75 7.08
CA ILE A 190 -19.57 -6.35 6.31
C ILE A 190 -18.28 -5.53 6.48
N ALA A 191 -18.37 -4.20 6.37
CA ALA A 191 -17.25 -3.30 6.53
C ALA A 191 -16.62 -3.44 7.91
N LYS A 192 -17.41 -3.41 8.97
CA LYS A 192 -16.98 -3.61 10.36
C LYS A 192 -16.28 -4.95 10.56
N LYS A 193 -16.87 -6.04 10.06
CA LYS A 193 -16.28 -7.39 10.16
C LYS A 193 -14.94 -7.46 9.44
N ARG A 194 -14.84 -6.91 8.24
CA ARG A 194 -13.62 -6.93 7.43
C ARG A 194 -12.50 -6.11 8.08
N LYS A 195 -12.82 -4.89 8.55
CA LYS A 195 -11.89 -4.04 9.27
C LYS A 195 -11.34 -4.76 10.52
N HIS A 196 -12.23 -5.31 11.34
CA HIS A 196 -11.85 -6.08 12.51
C HIS A 196 -10.92 -7.27 12.18
N ASN A 197 -11.22 -8.03 11.12
CA ASN A 197 -10.37 -9.15 10.70
C ASN A 197 -8.96 -8.69 10.30
N LYS A 198 -8.83 -7.53 9.65
CA LYS A 198 -7.52 -6.99 9.27
C LYS A 198 -6.70 -6.51 10.47
N ILE A 199 -7.36 -5.84 11.42
CA ILE A 199 -6.72 -5.43 12.67
C ILE A 199 -6.28 -6.65 13.48
N ASN A 200 -7.10 -7.70 13.55
CA ASN A 200 -6.71 -8.96 14.20
C ASN A 200 -5.54 -9.65 13.48
N ALA A 201 -5.47 -9.59 12.16
CA ALA A 201 -4.33 -10.11 11.42
C ALA A 201 -3.04 -9.35 11.76
N PHE A 202 -3.09 -8.02 11.90
CA PHE A 202 -1.97 -7.21 12.41
C PHE A 202 -1.52 -7.71 13.78
N VAL A 203 -2.45 -7.84 14.74
CA VAL A 203 -2.15 -8.34 16.12
C VAL A 203 -1.50 -9.72 16.07
N ASN A 204 -2.01 -10.62 15.24
CA ASN A 204 -1.46 -11.97 15.09
C ASN A 204 -0.04 -11.98 14.51
N TYR A 205 0.23 -11.20 13.46
CA TYR A 205 1.58 -11.08 12.89
C TYR A 205 2.56 -10.52 13.91
N VAL A 206 2.20 -9.45 14.60
CA VAL A 206 3.04 -8.84 15.64
C VAL A 206 3.31 -9.84 16.78
N ASN A 207 2.28 -10.56 17.24
CA ASN A 207 2.43 -11.54 18.34
C ASN A 207 3.35 -12.71 17.98
N VAL A 208 3.41 -13.13 16.72
CA VAL A 208 4.28 -14.24 16.29
C VAL A 208 5.67 -13.75 15.93
N ILE A 209 5.79 -12.64 15.18
CA ILE A 209 7.09 -12.09 14.73
C ILE A 209 7.85 -11.44 15.87
N LYS A 210 7.15 -10.79 16.81
CA LYS A 210 7.71 -10.18 18.02
C LYS A 210 8.83 -9.19 17.76
N PRO A 211 8.63 -8.19 16.88
CA PRO A 211 9.60 -7.09 16.77
C PRO A 211 9.64 -6.32 18.09
N LYS A 212 10.70 -5.54 18.34
CA LYS A 212 10.72 -4.63 19.51
C LYS A 212 9.67 -3.53 19.34
N TYR A 213 9.59 -2.96 18.12
CA TYR A 213 8.65 -1.91 17.74
C TYR A 213 7.82 -2.36 16.54
N ALA A 214 6.52 -2.20 16.59
CA ALA A 214 5.63 -2.49 15.48
C ALA A 214 4.86 -1.22 15.06
N VAL A 215 4.88 -0.94 13.77
CA VAL A 215 4.21 0.22 13.17
C VAL A 215 3.07 -0.26 12.28
N ALA A 216 1.89 0.31 12.48
CA ALA A 216 0.76 0.12 11.60
C ALA A 216 0.94 0.98 10.33
N TYR A 217 1.07 0.34 9.16
CA TYR A 217 1.29 1.01 7.87
C TYR A 217 0.52 0.31 6.73
N ALA A 218 0.70 0.72 5.48
CA ALA A 218 -0.11 0.26 4.35
C ALA A 218 -1.60 0.32 4.70
N GLY A 219 -2.00 1.44 5.28
CA GLY A 219 -3.33 1.69 5.81
C GLY A 219 -4.30 2.20 4.76
N GLY A 220 -5.55 2.38 5.18
CA GLY A 220 -6.59 2.89 4.30
C GLY A 220 -6.25 4.26 3.72
N PRO A 221 -6.54 4.47 2.43
CA PRO A 221 -6.38 5.78 1.80
C PRO A 221 -7.41 6.79 2.32
N LEU A 222 -7.18 8.06 2.00
CA LEU A 222 -8.18 9.11 2.12
C LEU A 222 -8.90 9.30 0.77
N PHE A 223 -10.21 9.58 0.84
CA PHE A 223 -11.06 9.88 -0.30
C PHE A 223 -11.60 11.32 -0.16
N PRO A 224 -10.86 12.33 -0.63
CA PRO A 224 -11.23 13.73 -0.44
C PRO A 224 -12.33 14.20 -1.41
N GLN A 225 -12.70 13.43 -2.40
CA GLN A 225 -13.79 13.79 -3.33
C GLN A 225 -15.13 13.84 -2.60
N LYS A 226 -15.90 14.91 -2.78
CA LYS A 226 -17.20 15.14 -2.09
C LYS A 226 -18.15 13.95 -2.16
N SER A 227 -18.22 13.28 -3.32
CA SER A 227 -19.06 12.08 -3.51
C SER A 227 -18.59 10.84 -2.75
N GLN A 228 -17.34 10.83 -2.29
CA GLN A 228 -16.67 9.69 -1.67
C GLN A 228 -16.37 9.91 -0.17
N LEU A 229 -16.66 11.10 0.38
CA LEU A 229 -16.34 11.44 1.77
C LEU A 229 -16.83 10.39 2.78
N LYS A 230 -18.01 9.80 2.55
CA LYS A 230 -18.58 8.74 3.39
C LYS A 230 -17.70 7.50 3.52
N LEU A 231 -16.82 7.21 2.55
CA LEU A 231 -15.92 6.05 2.59
C LEU A 231 -14.86 6.16 3.68
N ASN A 232 -14.62 7.39 4.15
CA ASN A 232 -13.63 7.67 5.19
C ASN A 232 -14.15 7.51 6.62
N ASP A 233 -15.46 7.33 6.79
CA ASP A 233 -16.08 7.24 8.12
C ASP A 233 -15.37 6.17 8.97
N PRO A 234 -14.83 6.52 10.14
CA PRO A 234 -14.03 5.58 10.95
C PRO A 234 -14.88 4.48 11.57
N VAL A 235 -16.22 4.64 11.66
CA VAL A 235 -17.13 3.67 12.27
C VAL A 235 -17.73 2.73 11.22
N THR A 236 -18.29 3.29 10.14
CA THR A 236 -19.02 2.54 9.10
C THR A 236 -18.20 2.23 7.86
N GLY A 237 -17.09 2.95 7.66
CA GLY A 237 -16.16 2.71 6.54
C GLY A 237 -15.33 1.43 6.72
N VAL A 238 -14.90 0.89 5.60
CA VAL A 238 -14.14 -0.36 5.54
C VAL A 238 -12.65 -0.17 5.84
N PHE A 239 -12.16 1.07 5.73
CA PHE A 239 -10.74 1.40 5.91
C PHE A 239 -10.45 1.79 7.35
N GLY A 240 -9.52 1.06 7.97
CA GLY A 240 -9.09 1.31 9.35
C GLY A 240 -8.26 2.58 9.54
N CYS A 241 -8.12 2.99 10.79
CA CYS A 241 -7.23 4.08 11.23
C CYS A 241 -6.00 3.51 11.97
N PRO A 242 -4.85 4.20 11.98
CA PRO A 242 -3.60 3.66 12.54
C PRO A 242 -3.59 3.51 14.07
N ASP A 243 -4.53 4.11 14.79
CA ASP A 243 -4.73 3.95 16.23
C ASP A 243 -5.49 2.66 16.61
N GLU A 244 -6.29 2.10 15.68
CA GLU A 244 -7.09 0.90 15.95
C GLU A 244 -6.21 -0.35 16.20
N PRO A 245 -5.11 -0.62 15.45
CA PRO A 245 -4.18 -1.70 15.75
C PRO A 245 -3.54 -1.60 17.15
N LYS A 246 -3.16 -0.39 17.57
CA LYS A 246 -2.60 -0.16 18.91
C LYS A 246 -3.62 -0.47 20.01
N SER A 247 -4.85 0.01 19.82
CA SER A 247 -5.95 -0.27 20.75
C SER A 247 -6.25 -1.78 20.83
N ALA A 248 -6.28 -2.47 19.67
CA ALA A 248 -6.50 -3.92 19.62
C ALA A 248 -5.37 -4.71 20.30
N TRP A 249 -4.12 -4.31 20.08
CA TRP A 249 -2.96 -4.92 20.76
C TRP A 249 -3.04 -4.79 22.27
N ASN A 250 -3.31 -3.58 22.78
CA ASN A 250 -3.43 -3.34 24.22
C ASN A 250 -4.56 -4.16 24.86
N ASN A 251 -5.67 -4.35 24.13
CA ASN A 251 -6.81 -5.13 24.60
C ASN A 251 -6.63 -6.65 24.49
N SER A 252 -5.63 -7.11 23.75
CA SER A 252 -5.40 -8.54 23.49
C SER A 252 -4.65 -9.26 24.63
N GLY A 253 -4.10 -8.53 25.58
CA GLY A 253 -3.23 -9.08 26.63
C GLY A 253 -1.84 -9.48 26.16
N ASN A 254 -1.48 -9.22 24.90
CA ASN A 254 -0.14 -9.45 24.37
C ASN A 254 0.87 -8.46 24.96
N SER A 255 2.15 -8.83 24.97
CA SER A 255 3.24 -8.01 25.51
C SER A 255 4.54 -8.26 24.76
N GLY A 256 5.57 -7.47 25.06
CA GLY A 256 6.93 -7.64 24.51
C GLY A 256 7.18 -6.91 23.20
N THR A 257 6.18 -6.23 22.65
CA THR A 257 6.29 -5.34 21.48
C THR A 257 5.63 -4.00 21.81
N GLU A 258 6.28 -2.91 21.49
CA GLU A 258 5.67 -1.58 21.54
C GLU A 258 5.01 -1.25 20.20
N ILE A 259 3.72 -0.86 20.23
CA ILE A 259 3.02 -0.40 19.02
C ILE A 259 3.20 1.11 18.89
N VAL A 260 3.87 1.52 17.80
CA VAL A 260 4.15 2.92 17.48
C VAL A 260 3.19 3.40 16.41
N THR A 261 2.44 4.47 16.69
CA THR A 261 1.61 5.15 15.69
C THR A 261 2.42 6.29 15.09
N MET A 262 2.66 6.24 13.78
CA MET A 262 3.45 7.23 13.05
C MET A 262 2.55 8.03 12.10
N ALA A 263 2.80 9.32 12.03
CA ALA A 263 2.33 10.17 10.93
C ALA A 263 3.31 10.11 9.75
N ALA A 264 2.85 10.50 8.57
CA ALA A 264 3.76 10.65 7.44
C ALA A 264 4.85 11.69 7.77
N ASP A 265 6.09 11.40 7.38
CA ASP A 265 7.34 12.11 7.67
C ASP A 265 7.90 11.92 9.08
N ASP A 266 7.24 11.18 9.97
CA ASP A 266 7.84 10.76 11.24
C ASP A 266 9.02 9.80 11.01
N GLU A 267 9.94 9.77 11.99
CA GLU A 267 11.12 8.91 11.95
C GLU A 267 11.18 8.04 13.21
N ILE A 268 11.66 6.81 13.06
CA ILE A 268 11.94 5.89 14.16
C ILE A 268 13.33 5.29 14.00
N THR A 269 14.12 5.33 15.08
CA THR A 269 15.45 4.70 15.12
C THR A 269 15.36 3.27 15.63
N ILE A 270 16.41 2.48 15.43
CA ILE A 270 16.47 1.06 15.87
C ILE A 270 16.32 0.90 17.39
N ASP A 271 16.71 1.88 18.19
CA ASP A 271 16.54 1.91 19.62
C ASP A 271 15.13 2.34 20.07
N GLY A 272 14.27 2.72 19.13
CA GLY A 272 12.88 3.12 19.37
C GLY A 272 12.67 4.61 19.59
N THR A 273 13.72 5.44 19.45
CA THR A 273 13.52 6.89 19.48
C THR A 273 12.61 7.30 18.34
N HIS A 274 11.43 7.85 18.68
CA HIS A 274 10.42 8.30 17.72
C HIS A 274 10.44 9.83 17.61
N ILE A 275 10.83 10.33 16.43
CA ILE A 275 10.84 11.76 16.11
C ILE A 275 9.52 12.06 15.37
N LYS A 276 8.66 12.79 16.05
CA LYS A 276 7.35 13.20 15.52
C LYS A 276 7.51 14.50 14.75
N ASN A 277 7.22 14.48 13.47
CA ASN A 277 7.25 15.63 12.59
C ASN A 277 5.85 16.14 12.25
N ASN A 278 4.83 15.27 12.39
CA ASN A 278 3.43 15.60 12.14
C ASN A 278 2.51 14.93 13.16
N GLU A 279 1.29 15.45 13.27
CA GLU A 279 0.24 14.79 14.03
C GLU A 279 -0.35 13.64 13.22
N PRO A 280 -0.54 12.46 13.80
CA PRO A 280 -1.14 11.33 13.10
C PRO A 280 -2.64 11.56 12.85
N ILE A 281 -3.11 11.04 11.73
CA ILE A 281 -4.55 10.98 11.44
C ILE A 281 -5.11 9.75 12.14
N LEU A 282 -5.92 9.99 13.16
CA LEU A 282 -6.53 8.99 14.01
C LEU A 282 -8.03 8.87 13.72
N SER A 283 -8.67 7.87 14.29
CA SER A 283 -10.13 7.70 14.20
C SER A 283 -10.93 8.90 14.72
N THR A 284 -10.35 9.69 15.63
CA THR A 284 -10.98 10.85 16.24
C THR A 284 -10.88 12.13 15.43
N ASN A 285 -9.87 12.33 14.58
CA ASN A 285 -9.64 13.55 13.81
C ASN A 285 -9.72 13.35 12.28
N LYS A 286 -9.91 12.12 11.81
CA LYS A 286 -9.85 11.78 10.39
C LYS A 286 -10.79 12.61 9.51
N MET A 287 -12.00 12.85 9.99
CA MET A 287 -13.01 13.59 9.22
C MET A 287 -12.70 15.09 9.13
N ASP A 288 -12.10 15.68 10.16
CA ASP A 288 -11.70 17.08 10.15
C ASP A 288 -10.54 17.31 9.18
N VAL A 289 -9.50 16.47 9.26
CA VAL A 289 -8.38 16.49 8.31
C VAL A 289 -8.86 16.25 6.88
N LEU A 290 -9.81 15.36 6.67
CA LEU A 290 -10.36 15.09 5.35
C LEU A 290 -11.09 16.30 4.76
N ASN A 291 -11.85 17.04 5.57
CA ASN A 291 -12.55 18.24 5.12
C ASN A 291 -11.54 19.31 4.66
N GLU A 292 -10.45 19.53 5.41
CA GLU A 292 -9.37 20.43 5.03
C GLU A 292 -8.68 19.97 3.74
N LEU A 293 -8.29 18.72 3.67
CA LEU A 293 -7.65 18.13 2.49
C LEU A 293 -8.56 18.20 1.24
N SER A 294 -9.88 18.02 1.40
CA SER A 294 -10.85 18.10 0.31
C SER A 294 -10.84 19.47 -0.37
N ILE A 295 -10.63 20.53 0.40
CA ILE A 295 -10.50 21.91 -0.13
C ILE A 295 -9.15 22.06 -0.83
N GLU A 296 -8.07 21.62 -0.19
CA GLU A 296 -6.70 21.75 -0.72
C GLU A 296 -6.52 21.06 -2.09
N VAL A 297 -7.11 19.88 -2.26
CA VAL A 297 -6.93 19.10 -3.50
C VAL A 297 -8.01 19.33 -4.57
N GLU A 298 -9.01 20.18 -4.31
CA GLU A 298 -10.15 20.39 -5.22
C GLU A 298 -9.72 20.86 -6.61
N ASP A 299 -8.79 21.80 -6.68
CA ASP A 299 -8.28 22.35 -7.95
C ASP A 299 -7.48 21.29 -8.74
N ASP A 300 -6.63 20.49 -8.07
CA ASP A 300 -5.89 19.41 -8.70
C ASP A 300 -6.83 18.33 -9.22
N LEU A 301 -7.83 17.93 -8.44
CA LEU A 301 -8.85 16.98 -8.88
C LEU A 301 -9.63 17.48 -10.09
N ASN A 302 -10.01 18.76 -10.10
CA ASN A 302 -10.73 19.36 -11.22
C ASN A 302 -9.83 19.46 -12.46
N ARG A 303 -8.54 19.76 -12.31
CA ARG A 303 -7.57 19.71 -13.40
C ARG A 303 -7.46 18.30 -13.99
N ARG A 304 -7.26 17.28 -13.16
CA ARG A 304 -7.16 15.87 -13.60
C ARG A 304 -8.40 15.41 -14.34
N ARG A 305 -9.60 15.76 -13.85
CA ARG A 305 -10.86 15.46 -14.57
C ARG A 305 -10.94 16.10 -15.94
N ARG A 306 -10.46 17.34 -16.09
CA ARG A 306 -10.39 18.00 -17.41
C ARG A 306 -9.39 17.32 -18.33
N GLU A 307 -8.25 16.88 -17.81
CA GLU A 307 -7.22 16.17 -18.58
C GLU A 307 -7.67 14.76 -19.00
N GLU A 308 -8.46 14.07 -18.18
CA GLU A 308 -9.09 12.79 -18.54
C GLU A 308 -10.08 12.95 -19.70
N GLY A 309 -10.70 14.10 -19.81
CA GLY A 309 -11.65 14.38 -20.87
C GLY A 309 -12.99 13.65 -20.75
N GLU A 310 -13.79 13.69 -21.82
CA GLU A 310 -15.05 12.96 -21.89
C GLU A 310 -14.80 11.48 -22.26
N ALA A 311 -15.57 10.56 -21.70
CA ALA A 311 -15.55 9.16 -22.07
C ALA A 311 -15.78 8.99 -23.58
N SER A 312 -15.00 8.13 -24.21
CA SER A 312 -15.12 7.85 -25.63
C SER A 312 -16.54 7.35 -25.99
N LYS A 313 -17.09 7.81 -27.13
CA LYS A 313 -18.32 7.23 -27.68
C LYS A 313 -18.21 5.73 -28.00
N LYS A 314 -16.97 5.22 -28.09
CA LYS A 314 -16.68 3.78 -28.27
C LYS A 314 -16.56 3.02 -26.93
N LEU A 315 -16.75 3.68 -25.80
CA LEU A 315 -16.63 3.04 -24.48
C LEU A 315 -17.42 1.73 -24.38
N PRO A 316 -18.69 1.64 -24.87
CA PRO A 316 -19.44 0.40 -24.87
C PRO A 316 -18.73 -0.76 -25.55
N SER A 317 -18.31 -0.56 -26.79
CA SER A 317 -17.59 -1.61 -27.54
C SER A 317 -16.25 -1.97 -26.88
N MET A 318 -15.51 -0.98 -26.37
CA MET A 318 -14.26 -1.22 -25.68
C MET A 318 -14.43 -2.08 -24.41
N ILE A 319 -15.51 -1.89 -23.67
CA ILE A 319 -15.84 -2.69 -22.47
C ILE A 319 -16.13 -4.15 -22.89
N VAL A 320 -16.97 -4.33 -23.90
CA VAL A 320 -17.30 -5.68 -24.43
C VAL A 320 -16.05 -6.39 -24.94
N ASP A 321 -15.23 -5.69 -25.75
CA ASP A 321 -13.99 -6.23 -26.30
C ASP A 321 -13.00 -6.62 -25.21
N TYR A 322 -12.88 -5.79 -24.14
CA TYR A 322 -12.02 -6.06 -22.99
C TYR A 322 -12.43 -7.35 -22.26
N PHE A 323 -13.71 -7.52 -21.96
CA PHE A 323 -14.20 -8.74 -21.30
C PHE A 323 -14.10 -9.97 -22.19
N ASN A 324 -14.43 -9.85 -23.47
CA ASN A 324 -14.29 -10.94 -24.44
C ASN A 324 -12.82 -11.41 -24.52
N LYS A 325 -11.88 -10.46 -24.54
CA LYS A 325 -10.44 -10.76 -24.52
C LYS A 325 -10.04 -11.50 -23.25
N ILE A 326 -10.40 -11.02 -22.06
CA ILE A 326 -10.08 -11.68 -20.79
C ILE A 326 -10.63 -13.10 -20.75
N ILE A 327 -11.89 -13.29 -21.17
CA ILE A 327 -12.53 -14.61 -21.17
C ILE A 327 -11.85 -15.53 -22.18
N SER A 328 -11.50 -15.04 -23.36
CA SER A 328 -10.83 -15.84 -24.41
C SER A 328 -9.41 -16.25 -24.02
N GLU A 329 -8.69 -15.36 -23.32
CA GLU A 329 -7.32 -15.59 -22.87
C GLU A 329 -7.25 -16.46 -21.58
N ASN A 330 -8.39 -16.72 -20.91
CA ASN A 330 -8.46 -17.53 -19.71
C ASN A 330 -9.37 -18.76 -19.88
N PRO A 331 -8.83 -19.90 -20.34
CA PRO A 331 -9.61 -21.11 -20.57
C PRO A 331 -10.33 -21.64 -19.32
N ILE A 332 -9.75 -21.42 -18.12
CA ILE A 332 -10.34 -21.85 -16.85
C ILE A 332 -11.58 -20.99 -16.56
N ALA A 333 -11.46 -19.66 -16.68
CA ALA A 333 -12.58 -18.76 -16.50
C ALA A 333 -13.73 -19.09 -17.45
N ARG A 334 -13.43 -19.30 -18.74
CA ARG A 334 -14.41 -19.69 -19.77
C ARG A 334 -15.16 -20.98 -19.45
N LYS A 335 -14.48 -21.96 -18.82
CA LYS A 335 -15.07 -23.25 -18.47
C LYS A 335 -15.96 -23.20 -17.22
N HIS A 336 -15.65 -22.29 -16.27
CA HIS A 336 -16.26 -22.30 -14.94
C HIS A 336 -17.14 -21.08 -14.65
N ILE A 337 -17.12 -20.05 -15.50
CA ILE A 337 -18.01 -18.89 -15.35
C ILE A 337 -19.28 -19.14 -16.18
N ASP A 338 -20.37 -19.43 -15.49
CA ASP A 338 -21.72 -19.48 -16.04
C ASP A 338 -22.55 -18.39 -15.34
N MET A 339 -22.36 -17.15 -15.76
CA MET A 339 -23.10 -16.00 -15.23
C MET A 339 -23.37 -14.96 -16.31
N LYS A 340 -24.50 -14.28 -16.17
CA LYS A 340 -24.78 -13.07 -16.95
C LYS A 340 -24.28 -11.87 -16.14
N VAL A 341 -23.47 -11.03 -16.77
CA VAL A 341 -22.99 -9.78 -16.19
C VAL A 341 -23.58 -8.65 -17.00
N GLN A 342 -24.32 -7.78 -16.34
CA GLN A 342 -24.78 -6.51 -16.89
C GLN A 342 -23.86 -5.41 -16.39
N LEU A 343 -23.28 -4.66 -17.30
CA LEU A 343 -22.47 -3.50 -17.00
C LEU A 343 -23.29 -2.25 -17.30
N VAL A 344 -23.39 -1.37 -16.32
CA VAL A 344 -24.07 -0.09 -16.45
C VAL A 344 -23.02 1.01 -16.28
N ALA A 345 -22.85 1.83 -17.31
CA ALA A 345 -21.98 3.00 -17.25
C ALA A 345 -22.87 4.25 -17.32
N ASP A 346 -22.86 5.05 -16.27
CA ASP A 346 -23.56 6.33 -16.23
C ASP A 346 -22.80 7.41 -16.97
N GLY A 347 -23.53 8.44 -17.45
CA GLY A 347 -22.98 9.62 -18.09
C GLY A 347 -23.26 9.74 -19.59
N LYS A 348 -22.77 10.79 -20.23
CA LYS A 348 -23.13 11.20 -21.60
C LYS A 348 -22.86 10.14 -22.68
N ASN A 349 -21.83 9.31 -22.49
CA ASN A 349 -21.47 8.22 -23.40
C ASN A 349 -21.56 6.85 -22.72
N GLY A 350 -22.35 6.75 -21.66
CA GLY A 350 -22.63 5.52 -20.95
C GLY A 350 -23.66 4.65 -21.64
N GLY A 351 -24.05 3.57 -21.02
CA GLY A 351 -25.06 2.62 -21.50
C GLY A 351 -25.09 1.34 -20.67
N GLU A 352 -25.95 0.43 -21.08
CA GLU A 352 -26.06 -0.91 -20.53
C GLU A 352 -25.44 -1.91 -21.52
N PHE A 353 -24.61 -2.84 -21.06
CA PHE A 353 -23.85 -3.77 -21.88
C PHE A 353 -23.92 -5.19 -21.35
#